data_e2cfd2481d72490ed7120cce900865d7
#
_entry.id   e2cfd2481d72490ed7120cce900865d7
#
_cell.length_a   1.000
_cell.length_b   1.000
_cell.length_c   1.000
_cell.angle_alpha   90.00
_cell.angle_beta   90.00
_cell.angle_gamma   90.00
#
_symmetry.space_group_name_H-M   'P 1'
#
loop_
_entity.id
_entity.type
_entity.pdbx_description
1 polymer ?
#
loop_
_entity_poly.entity_id
_entity_poly.type
_entity_poly.pdbx_seq_one_letter_code
_entity_poly.pdbx_strand_id
1 'polypeptide(L)'
;GILIRQGEALQTAGDLDTIVLDKTGTITEGHPAVTGVHAIDGESEATLLTLAASLETGSEHPLARAILAAAEERGLRTEAVTDFQTHNGKGVSARLDGALLRLGNRRWLDREGVAGGLEEQAEALGRDGATPLFLARDQQLLGVIGVADPIKQDSRAAIQRLHDLGLTVV
;
A
#
# COMPACT_ATOMS: atom_id res chain seq x y z
N GLY A 1 2.72 16.55 24.43
CA GLY A 1 1.93 16.61 25.66
C GLY A 1 0.50 17.05 25.39
N ILE A 2 -0.44 16.62 26.23
CA ILE A 2 -1.86 16.99 26.15
C ILE A 2 -2.08 18.17 27.09
N LEU A 3 -2.62 19.28 26.57
CA LEU A 3 -2.99 20.45 27.37
C LEU A 3 -4.49 20.41 27.69
N ILE A 4 -4.84 20.25 28.96
CA ILE A 4 -6.23 20.24 29.41
C ILE A 4 -6.61 21.68 29.81
N ARG A 5 -7.62 22.23 29.12
CA ARG A 5 -8.10 23.60 29.34
C ARG A 5 -9.23 23.72 30.39
N GLN A 6 -9.97 22.64 30.59
CA GLN A 6 -11.15 22.61 31.49
C GLN A 6 -11.14 21.31 32.30
N GLY A 7 -11.26 21.42 33.62
CA GLY A 7 -11.29 20.26 34.53
C GLY A 7 -12.52 19.38 34.33
N GLU A 8 -13.64 19.95 33.88
CA GLU A 8 -14.88 19.24 33.55
C GLU A 8 -14.71 18.25 32.39
N ALA A 9 -13.85 18.55 31.41
CA ALA A 9 -13.50 17.64 30.32
C ALA A 9 -12.80 16.37 30.83
N LEU A 10 -12.05 16.47 31.92
CA LEU A 10 -11.39 15.32 32.56
C LEU A 10 -12.40 14.40 33.26
N GLN A 11 -13.40 14.99 33.94
CA GLN A 11 -14.49 14.20 34.54
C GLN A 11 -15.32 13.48 33.48
N THR A 12 -15.71 14.19 32.43
CA THR A 12 -16.45 13.59 31.30
C THR A 12 -15.65 12.48 30.61
N ALA A 13 -14.33 12.63 30.50
CA ALA A 13 -13.46 11.59 29.93
C ALA A 13 -13.40 10.31 30.81
N GLY A 14 -13.64 10.45 32.13
CA GLY A 14 -13.72 9.30 33.04
C GLY A 14 -15.02 8.49 32.92
N ASP A 15 -16.07 9.06 32.33
CA ASP A 15 -17.38 8.47 32.18
C ASP A 15 -17.62 7.88 30.76
N LEU A 16 -16.59 7.87 29.90
CA LEU A 16 -16.67 7.30 28.56
C LEU A 16 -16.77 5.79 28.63
N ASP A 17 -17.61 5.23 27.80
CA ASP A 17 -17.74 3.77 27.57
C ASP A 17 -17.28 3.36 26.16
N THR A 18 -17.21 4.30 25.23
CA THR A 18 -16.88 4.06 23.83
C THR A 18 -15.92 5.13 23.29
N ILE A 19 -14.91 4.69 22.56
CA ILE A 19 -13.97 5.53 21.80
C ILE A 19 -14.03 5.17 20.34
N VAL A 20 -14.23 6.16 19.50
CA VAL A 20 -14.11 6.05 18.03
C VAL A 20 -12.74 6.55 17.61
N LEU A 21 -11.95 5.70 16.96
CA LEU A 21 -10.60 6.03 16.47
C LEU A 21 -10.60 6.14 14.95
N ASP A 22 -10.09 7.25 14.43
CA ASP A 22 -9.74 7.32 13.01
C ASP A 22 -8.58 6.36 12.71
N LYS A 23 -8.62 5.72 11.54
CA LYS A 23 -7.57 4.77 11.13
C LYS A 23 -6.32 5.50 10.66
N THR A 24 -6.46 6.38 9.67
CA THR A 24 -5.33 6.95 8.93
C THR A 24 -4.61 8.03 9.73
N GLY A 25 -3.32 7.83 10.01
CA GLY A 25 -2.51 8.77 10.79
C GLY A 25 -2.75 8.70 12.32
N THR A 26 -3.77 7.99 12.79
CA THR A 26 -4.03 7.75 14.22
C THR A 26 -3.59 6.35 14.63
N ILE A 27 -4.20 5.31 14.09
CA ILE A 27 -3.81 3.91 14.31
C ILE A 27 -2.63 3.55 13.40
N THR A 28 -2.60 4.09 12.19
CA THR A 28 -1.55 3.92 11.19
C THR A 28 -0.63 5.12 11.15
N GLU A 29 0.51 4.99 10.47
CA GLU A 29 1.53 6.04 10.36
C GLU A 29 1.10 7.22 9.47
N GLY A 30 0.09 7.02 8.61
CA GLY A 30 -0.39 8.00 7.65
C GLY A 30 0.48 8.10 6.39
N HIS A 31 1.38 7.13 6.20
CA HIS A 31 2.30 7.07 5.06
C HIS A 31 2.28 5.66 4.46
N PRO A 32 1.69 5.47 3.26
CA PRO A 32 1.74 4.19 2.58
C PRO A 32 3.17 3.71 2.37
N ALA A 33 3.41 2.42 2.60
CA ALA A 33 4.68 1.74 2.37
C ALA A 33 4.46 0.40 1.66
N VAL A 34 5.48 -0.09 0.97
CA VAL A 34 5.48 -1.44 0.40
C VAL A 34 5.63 -2.44 1.53
N THR A 35 4.66 -3.35 1.67
CA THR A 35 4.61 -4.36 2.74
C THR A 35 4.95 -5.76 2.25
N GLY A 36 4.94 -5.99 0.94
CA GLY A 36 5.31 -7.26 0.33
C GLY A 36 5.55 -7.13 -1.16
N VAL A 37 6.48 -7.94 -1.66
CA VAL A 37 6.83 -8.02 -3.09
C VAL A 37 6.94 -9.50 -3.42
N HIS A 38 6.15 -9.98 -4.38
CA HIS A 38 6.14 -11.37 -4.82
C HIS A 38 6.27 -11.42 -6.33
N ALA A 39 7.40 -11.89 -6.82
CA ALA A 39 7.66 -12.11 -8.23
C ALA A 39 7.21 -13.52 -8.65
N ILE A 40 6.87 -13.69 -9.93
CA ILE A 40 6.67 -15.02 -10.52
C ILE A 40 8.01 -15.76 -10.64
N ASP A 41 7.96 -17.07 -10.85
CA ASP A 41 9.16 -17.89 -11.09
C ASP A 41 9.98 -17.33 -12.27
N GLY A 42 11.28 -17.14 -12.05
CA GLY A 42 12.20 -16.61 -13.05
C GLY A 42 12.40 -15.09 -13.01
N GLU A 43 11.57 -14.36 -12.27
CA GLU A 43 11.75 -12.92 -12.03
C GLU A 43 12.26 -12.66 -10.59
N SER A 44 12.97 -11.56 -10.38
CA SER A 44 13.40 -11.14 -9.05
C SER A 44 12.50 -10.05 -8.47
N GLU A 45 12.36 -10.03 -7.13
CA GLU A 45 11.66 -8.94 -6.44
C GLU A 45 12.29 -7.57 -6.73
N ALA A 46 13.62 -7.53 -6.88
CA ALA A 46 14.35 -6.31 -7.23
C ALA A 46 13.98 -5.81 -8.63
N THR A 47 13.91 -6.71 -9.62
CA THR A 47 13.46 -6.38 -10.99
C THR A 47 12.01 -5.89 -10.96
N LEU A 48 11.13 -6.61 -10.26
CA LEU A 48 9.72 -6.26 -10.15
C LEU A 48 9.55 -4.84 -9.57
N LEU A 49 10.25 -4.56 -8.47
CA LEU A 49 10.17 -3.25 -7.81
C LEU A 49 10.79 -2.13 -8.65
N THR A 50 11.89 -2.41 -9.36
CA THR A 50 12.51 -1.46 -10.30
C THR A 50 11.54 -1.06 -11.41
N LEU A 51 10.88 -2.03 -12.04
CA LEU A 51 9.93 -1.78 -13.11
C LEU A 51 8.69 -1.02 -12.62
N ALA A 52 8.17 -1.40 -11.44
CA ALA A 52 7.05 -0.71 -10.82
C ALA A 52 7.40 0.75 -10.47
N ALA A 53 8.59 0.98 -9.88
CA ALA A 53 9.06 2.31 -9.57
C ALA A 53 9.29 3.15 -10.84
N SER A 54 9.81 2.55 -11.91
CA SER A 54 10.00 3.23 -13.21
C SER A 54 8.65 3.70 -13.78
N LEU A 55 7.60 2.88 -13.70
CA LEU A 55 6.24 3.26 -14.08
C LEU A 55 5.72 4.43 -13.24
N GLU A 56 5.93 4.38 -11.93
CA GLU A 56 5.36 5.35 -10.98
C GLU A 56 6.11 6.70 -10.94
N THR A 57 7.22 6.87 -11.67
CA THR A 57 7.93 8.16 -11.76
C THR A 57 7.05 9.30 -12.30
N GLY A 58 6.04 8.97 -13.11
CA GLY A 58 5.08 9.94 -13.67
C GLY A 58 3.80 10.12 -12.83
N SER A 59 3.69 9.45 -11.67
CA SER A 59 2.46 9.40 -10.86
C SER A 59 2.59 10.22 -9.57
N GLU A 60 1.56 11.00 -9.24
CA GLU A 60 1.46 11.72 -7.96
C GLU A 60 0.66 10.95 -6.88
N HIS A 61 0.21 9.75 -7.20
CA HIS A 61 -0.61 8.95 -6.28
C HIS A 61 0.15 8.54 -5.02
N PRO A 62 -0.47 8.52 -3.81
CA PRO A 62 0.21 8.09 -2.58
C PRO A 62 0.87 6.70 -2.66
N LEU A 63 0.25 5.75 -3.38
CA LEU A 63 0.83 4.42 -3.60
C LEU A 63 2.11 4.47 -4.45
N ALA A 64 2.19 5.40 -5.43
CA ALA A 64 3.39 5.61 -6.22
C ALA A 64 4.57 6.03 -5.36
N ARG A 65 4.36 6.96 -4.43
CA ARG A 65 5.41 7.41 -3.51
C ARG A 65 5.95 6.27 -2.65
N ALA A 66 5.07 5.37 -2.20
CA ALA A 66 5.47 4.19 -1.43
C ALA A 66 6.40 3.25 -2.25
N ILE A 67 6.06 3.03 -3.52
CA ILE A 67 6.85 2.18 -4.42
C ILE A 67 8.20 2.83 -4.74
N LEU A 68 8.22 4.14 -5.03
CA LEU A 68 9.44 4.90 -5.29
C LEU A 68 10.37 4.91 -4.06
N ALA A 69 9.83 5.17 -2.87
CA ALA A 69 10.59 5.13 -1.62
C ALA A 69 11.19 3.74 -1.36
N ALA A 70 10.42 2.67 -1.54
CA ALA A 70 10.91 1.30 -1.36
C ALA A 70 12.00 0.92 -2.36
N ALA A 71 11.96 1.43 -3.59
CA ALA A 71 13.02 1.23 -4.57
C ALA A 71 14.29 2.01 -4.19
N GLU A 72 14.15 3.26 -3.74
CA GLU A 72 15.27 4.10 -3.28
C GLU A 72 15.97 3.48 -2.06
N GLU A 73 15.22 3.02 -1.05
CA GLU A 73 15.75 2.35 0.15
C GLU A 73 16.56 1.09 -0.18
N ARG A 74 16.19 0.38 -1.25
CA ARG A 74 16.91 -0.80 -1.74
C ARG A 74 18.02 -0.46 -2.74
N GLY A 75 18.30 0.84 -2.99
CA GLY A 75 19.32 1.30 -3.92
C GLY A 75 19.03 0.97 -5.39
N LEU A 76 17.76 0.72 -5.72
CA LEU A 76 17.31 0.40 -7.07
C LEU A 76 17.16 1.70 -7.88
N ARG A 77 17.58 1.66 -9.15
CA ARG A 77 17.49 2.81 -10.05
C ARG A 77 16.32 2.63 -11.00
N THR A 78 15.48 3.66 -11.10
CA THR A 78 14.40 3.70 -12.08
C THR A 78 14.95 3.90 -13.50
N GLU A 79 14.23 3.36 -14.47
CA GLU A 79 14.51 3.48 -15.89
C GLU A 79 13.54 4.49 -16.52
N ALA A 80 13.96 5.16 -17.59
CA ALA A 80 13.11 6.13 -18.28
C ALA A 80 12.01 5.40 -19.07
N VAL A 81 10.75 5.76 -18.79
CA VAL A 81 9.58 5.25 -19.51
C VAL A 81 9.01 6.29 -20.45
N THR A 82 8.32 5.84 -21.49
CA THR A 82 7.58 6.68 -22.44
C THR A 82 6.10 6.36 -22.43
N ASP A 83 5.27 7.21 -23.02
CA ASP A 83 3.81 6.98 -23.17
C ASP A 83 3.09 6.69 -21.84
N PHE A 84 3.49 7.36 -20.75
CA PHE A 84 2.86 7.19 -19.46
C PHE A 84 1.38 7.58 -19.49
N GLN A 85 0.53 6.72 -18.97
CA GLN A 85 -0.91 6.93 -18.88
C GLN A 85 -1.46 6.48 -17.51
N THR A 86 -2.34 7.30 -16.95
CA THR A 86 -3.12 6.94 -15.76
C THR A 86 -4.50 6.42 -16.17
N HIS A 87 -4.89 5.28 -15.62
CA HIS A 87 -6.20 4.66 -15.81
C HIS A 87 -7.01 4.74 -14.51
N ASN A 88 -7.95 5.67 -14.44
CA ASN A 88 -8.72 5.96 -13.22
C ASN A 88 -9.33 4.71 -12.58
N GLY A 89 -9.02 4.48 -11.29
CA GLY A 89 -9.48 3.33 -10.51
C GLY A 89 -8.94 1.97 -10.96
N LYS A 90 -7.94 1.96 -11.85
CA LYS A 90 -7.36 0.72 -12.41
C LYS A 90 -5.87 0.61 -12.14
N GLY A 91 -5.09 1.65 -12.47
CA GLY A 91 -3.63 1.67 -12.36
C GLY A 91 -2.97 2.61 -13.38
N VAL A 92 -1.72 2.32 -13.70
CA VAL A 92 -0.90 3.07 -14.64
C VAL A 92 -0.29 2.17 -15.70
N SER A 93 0.04 2.73 -16.86
CA SER A 93 0.79 2.05 -17.91
C SER A 93 1.83 2.97 -18.53
N ALA A 94 2.92 2.40 -19.04
CA ALA A 94 3.93 3.10 -19.82
C ALA A 94 4.70 2.10 -20.69
N ARG A 95 5.56 2.60 -21.57
CA ARG A 95 6.47 1.77 -22.35
C ARG A 95 7.89 1.88 -21.82
N LEU A 96 8.53 0.72 -21.70
CA LEU A 96 9.95 0.57 -21.40
C LEU A 96 10.58 -0.33 -22.46
N ASP A 97 11.56 0.18 -23.20
CA ASP A 97 12.23 -0.53 -24.30
C ASP A 97 11.27 -1.15 -25.34
N GLY A 98 10.18 -0.43 -25.62
CA GLY A 98 9.14 -0.86 -26.55
C GLY A 98 8.08 -1.80 -25.97
N ALA A 99 8.34 -2.46 -24.83
CA ALA A 99 7.37 -3.28 -24.13
C ALA A 99 6.36 -2.45 -23.35
N LEU A 100 5.12 -2.85 -23.29
CA LEU A 100 4.07 -2.19 -22.54
C LEU A 100 4.02 -2.73 -21.11
N LEU A 101 4.34 -1.88 -20.14
CA LEU A 101 4.18 -2.19 -18.73
C LEU A 101 2.83 -1.69 -18.22
N ARG A 102 2.20 -2.48 -17.35
CA ARG A 102 0.96 -2.11 -16.64
C ARG A 102 1.10 -2.47 -15.16
N LEU A 103 0.81 -1.52 -14.29
CA LEU A 103 0.75 -1.71 -12.84
C LEU A 103 -0.64 -1.32 -12.35
N GLY A 104 -1.38 -2.25 -11.73
CA GLY A 104 -2.72 -1.96 -11.28
C GLY A 104 -3.48 -3.14 -10.68
N ASN A 105 -4.79 -3.01 -10.56
CA ASN A 105 -5.62 -4.06 -9.97
C ASN A 105 -5.81 -5.26 -10.91
N ARG A 106 -6.07 -6.45 -10.32
CA ARG A 106 -6.25 -7.71 -11.05
C ARG A 106 -7.32 -7.60 -12.12
N ARG A 107 -8.47 -7.03 -11.78
CA ARG A 107 -9.62 -6.91 -12.70
C ARG A 107 -9.30 -6.15 -13.99
N TRP A 108 -8.43 -5.16 -13.92
CA TRP A 108 -7.99 -4.43 -15.11
C TRP A 108 -7.06 -5.29 -15.94
N LEU A 109 -6.05 -5.92 -15.34
CA LEU A 109 -5.11 -6.77 -16.06
C LEU A 109 -5.80 -7.96 -16.76
N ASP A 110 -6.83 -8.55 -16.12
CA ASP A 110 -7.65 -9.61 -16.72
C ASP A 110 -8.33 -9.14 -18.02
N ARG A 111 -8.86 -7.92 -18.02
CA ARG A 111 -9.49 -7.32 -19.19
C ARG A 111 -8.51 -7.01 -20.31
N GLU A 112 -7.26 -6.78 -19.97
CA GLU A 112 -6.14 -6.56 -20.91
C GLU A 112 -5.53 -7.89 -21.40
N GLY A 113 -6.06 -9.03 -20.98
CA GLY A 113 -5.63 -10.36 -21.42
C GLY A 113 -4.38 -10.89 -20.71
N VAL A 114 -4.01 -10.31 -19.55
CA VAL A 114 -2.90 -10.83 -18.73
C VAL A 114 -3.37 -12.08 -18.00
N ALA A 115 -2.67 -13.20 -18.19
CA ALA A 115 -2.99 -14.46 -17.51
C ALA A 115 -2.93 -14.32 -15.98
N GLY A 116 -3.72 -15.16 -15.26
CA GLY A 116 -3.77 -15.21 -13.80
C GLY A 116 -2.47 -15.70 -13.17
N GLY A 117 -2.41 -15.58 -11.87
CA GLY A 117 -1.30 -16.02 -11.02
C GLY A 117 -1.14 -15.12 -9.80
N LEU A 118 -0.54 -15.68 -8.74
CA LEU A 118 -0.27 -15.01 -7.46
C LEU A 118 -1.53 -14.58 -6.69
N GLU A 119 -2.67 -15.24 -6.93
CA GLU A 119 -3.94 -14.96 -6.24
C GLU A 119 -3.80 -15.19 -4.72
N GLU A 120 -3.14 -16.26 -4.30
CA GLU A 120 -2.92 -16.57 -2.88
C GLU A 120 -2.05 -15.51 -2.19
N GLN A 121 -0.99 -15.02 -2.87
CA GLN A 121 -0.12 -13.97 -2.37
C GLN A 121 -0.88 -12.63 -2.28
N ALA A 122 -1.68 -12.31 -3.30
CA ALA A 122 -2.50 -11.12 -3.31
C ALA A 122 -3.58 -11.14 -2.20
N GLU A 123 -4.21 -12.30 -1.96
CA GLU A 123 -5.16 -12.48 -0.86
C GLU A 123 -4.48 -12.37 0.50
N ALA A 124 -3.27 -12.92 0.67
CA ALA A 124 -2.49 -12.78 1.88
C ALA A 124 -2.17 -11.31 2.17
N LEU A 125 -1.68 -10.57 1.18
CA LEU A 125 -1.46 -9.13 1.27
C LEU A 125 -2.75 -8.37 1.64
N GLY A 126 -3.88 -8.73 1.02
CA GLY A 126 -5.18 -8.13 1.32
C GLY A 126 -5.66 -8.40 2.75
N ARG A 127 -5.43 -9.60 3.28
CA ARG A 127 -5.76 -9.94 4.69
C ARG A 127 -4.94 -9.10 5.68
N ASP A 128 -3.71 -8.76 5.32
CA ASP A 128 -2.83 -7.89 6.11
C ASP A 128 -3.13 -6.39 5.90
N GLY A 129 -4.20 -6.06 5.17
CA GLY A 129 -4.67 -4.70 4.93
C GLY A 129 -3.94 -3.96 3.81
N ALA A 130 -3.14 -4.66 3.01
CA ALA A 130 -2.47 -4.08 1.87
C ALA A 130 -3.36 -4.06 0.62
N THR A 131 -3.12 -3.08 -0.24
CA THR A 131 -3.67 -3.04 -1.59
C THR A 131 -2.73 -3.79 -2.52
N PRO A 132 -3.13 -4.91 -3.12
CA PRO A 132 -2.29 -5.63 -4.08
C PRO A 132 -2.30 -4.93 -5.44
N LEU A 133 -1.12 -4.63 -5.95
CA LEU A 133 -0.88 -4.06 -7.27
C LEU A 133 -0.13 -5.08 -8.11
N PHE A 134 -0.72 -5.50 -9.23
CA PHE A 134 -0.13 -6.46 -10.14
C PHE A 134 0.65 -5.74 -11.23
N LEU A 135 1.88 -6.20 -11.50
CA LEU A 135 2.71 -5.71 -12.58
C LEU A 135 2.74 -6.73 -13.72
N ALA A 136 2.51 -6.26 -14.93
CA ALA A 136 2.61 -7.05 -16.14
C ALA A 136 3.45 -6.35 -17.21
N ARG A 137 4.16 -7.14 -18.01
CA ARG A 137 4.83 -6.73 -19.25
C ARG A 137 4.10 -7.36 -20.42
N ASP A 138 3.54 -6.53 -21.31
CA ASP A 138 2.64 -6.94 -22.39
C ASP A 138 1.45 -7.77 -21.83
N GLN A 139 1.41 -9.07 -22.07
CA GLN A 139 0.37 -9.97 -21.54
C GLN A 139 0.90 -10.95 -20.48
N GLN A 140 2.15 -10.79 -20.06
CA GLN A 140 2.77 -11.64 -19.05
C GLN A 140 2.74 -10.96 -17.68
N LEU A 141 2.15 -11.64 -16.68
CA LEU A 141 2.26 -11.23 -15.28
C LEU A 141 3.72 -11.36 -14.83
N LEU A 142 4.25 -10.37 -14.13
CA LEU A 142 5.59 -10.39 -13.54
C LEU A 142 5.56 -10.56 -12.02
N GLY A 143 4.50 -10.07 -11.37
CA GLY A 143 4.41 -10.16 -9.92
C GLY A 143 3.29 -9.32 -9.32
N VAL A 144 3.24 -9.31 -7.98
CA VAL A 144 2.32 -8.50 -7.19
C VAL A 144 3.08 -7.78 -6.08
N ILE A 145 2.73 -6.52 -5.86
CA ILE A 145 3.30 -5.64 -4.82
C ILE A 145 2.16 -5.23 -3.89
N GLY A 146 2.34 -5.45 -2.59
CA GLY A 146 1.42 -4.99 -1.56
C GLY A 146 1.83 -3.62 -1.04
N VAL A 147 0.89 -2.68 -1.00
CA VAL A 147 1.09 -1.35 -0.40
C VAL A 147 0.04 -1.12 0.66
N ALA A 148 0.45 -0.81 1.88
CA ALA A 148 -0.42 -0.48 3.00
C ALA A 148 0.10 0.71 3.77
N ASP A 149 -0.78 1.35 4.53
CA ASP A 149 -0.39 2.32 5.56
C ASP A 149 -0.09 1.52 6.84
N PRO A 150 1.17 1.44 7.30
CA PRO A 150 1.56 0.58 8.41
C PRO A 150 0.87 1.00 9.71
N ILE A 151 0.50 0.01 10.52
CA ILE A 151 0.02 0.25 11.89
C ILE A 151 1.21 0.69 12.75
N LYS A 152 1.06 1.77 13.51
CA LYS A 152 2.08 2.23 14.46
C LYS A 152 2.39 1.14 15.47
N GLN A 153 3.67 1.03 15.88
CA GLN A 153 4.14 -0.02 16.79
C GLN A 153 3.40 -0.06 18.13
N ASP A 154 2.99 1.09 18.62
CA ASP A 154 2.30 1.25 19.91
C ASP A 154 0.78 1.17 19.83
N SER A 155 0.18 1.20 18.63
CA SER A 155 -1.27 1.21 18.45
C SER A 155 -1.95 -0.03 19.05
N ARG A 156 -1.38 -1.22 18.88
CA ARG A 156 -1.94 -2.45 19.47
C ARG A 156 -1.96 -2.39 21.00
N ALA A 157 -0.85 -1.93 21.59
CA ALA A 157 -0.75 -1.79 23.04
C ALA A 157 -1.69 -0.70 23.57
N ALA A 158 -1.86 0.41 22.84
CA ALA A 158 -2.78 1.48 23.18
C ALA A 158 -4.24 0.99 23.15
N ILE A 159 -4.65 0.29 22.09
CA ILE A 159 -5.99 -0.28 21.96
C ILE A 159 -6.26 -1.30 23.08
N GLN A 160 -5.29 -2.17 23.38
CA GLN A 160 -5.42 -3.14 24.48
C GLN A 160 -5.64 -2.44 25.83
N ARG A 161 -4.89 -1.37 26.10
CA ARG A 161 -5.09 -0.59 27.33
C ARG A 161 -6.48 0.05 27.41
N LEU A 162 -7.04 0.51 26.29
CA LEU A 162 -8.42 1.03 26.26
C LEU A 162 -9.43 -0.06 26.59
N HIS A 163 -9.25 -1.27 26.06
CA HIS A 163 -10.09 -2.42 26.43
C HIS A 163 -9.94 -2.81 27.90
N ASP A 164 -8.71 -2.80 28.44
CA ASP A 164 -8.44 -3.09 29.86
C ASP A 164 -9.09 -2.07 30.82
N LEU A 165 -9.29 -0.82 30.33
CA LEU A 165 -10.07 0.21 31.02
C LEU A 165 -11.59 0.06 30.88
N GLY A 166 -12.07 -0.96 30.18
CA GLY A 166 -13.49 -1.23 29.98
C GLY A 166 -14.11 -0.45 28.81
N LEU A 167 -13.31 0.21 27.98
CA LEU A 167 -13.79 1.01 26.85
C LEU A 167 -14.03 0.13 25.63
N THR A 168 -15.13 0.36 24.94
CA THR A 168 -15.36 -0.17 23.58
C THR A 168 -14.61 0.69 22.57
N VAL A 169 -13.78 0.08 21.72
CA VAL A 169 -13.05 0.78 20.65
C VAL A 169 -13.71 0.45 19.31
N VAL A 170 -14.03 1.49 18.53
CA VAL A 170 -14.67 1.43 17.22
C VAL A 170 -13.85 2.17 16.18
#